data_69f1d094ca44ac779ea74afc0a20b2c9
#
_entry.id   69f1d094ca44ac779ea74afc0a20b2c9
#
_cell.length_a   1.000
_cell.length_b   1.000
_cell.length_c   1.000
_cell.angle_alpha   90.00
_cell.angle_beta   90.00
_cell.angle_gamma   90.00
#
_symmetry.space_group_name_H-M   'P 1'
#
loop_
_entity.id
_entity.type
_entity.pdbx_description
1 polymer ?
#
loop_
_entity_poly.entity_id
_entity_poly.type
_entity_poly.pdbx_seq_one_letter_code
_entity_poly.pdbx_strand_id
1 'polypeptide(L)'
;MTETAFETALAARTSDMIDACTRCGKCVEVCPVTGPAGVGDAAPQDVIGGVIDILQGGEGTAASLAWAKGCALSGDCIEACPEAINPRFLLAMTRVAVARRAVELRERRKTGIEHFRLVADGVKVLSSVQLTDDELARLGQKVGARLANGSTAKEGERPDFVFYTGCNVLKTPHIALYALDIMDALGVTYKVMGGPNHCCGVIQLRTGDTEVSGRQATSSLDRLAEGKTGVISWCPSCHVQFTETTIPTIEKMRGARPFEMTPFMLFLKPHLDRLRPLLTRPVAMRVALHRHPGIKGVTEAGIELLRMVPGVEIVDLDQPAVGLVGNALNALPEYKRSLHRAEREAAAAAGVDALAVIYHVDYREFCAHERDWPFRVVNVLEIVGASMGLDHATGFKRLKIMQDADAIVADCKDMLAARNIDPALAREVVLKAMLNEQPLPLGR
;
A
#
# COMPACT_ATOMS: atom_id res chain seq x y z
N MET A 1 18.69 -6.60 -26.58
CA MET A 1 18.87 -6.85 -25.14
C MET A 1 18.31 -8.24 -24.88
N THR A 2 19.08 -9.11 -24.24
CA THR A 2 18.62 -10.45 -23.84
C THR A 2 17.56 -10.33 -22.75
N GLU A 3 16.46 -11.04 -22.93
CA GLU A 3 15.39 -11.13 -21.93
C GLU A 3 15.92 -11.75 -20.63
N THR A 4 15.55 -11.18 -19.48
CA THR A 4 16.00 -11.71 -18.18
C THR A 4 15.21 -12.97 -17.82
N ALA A 5 15.79 -13.85 -16.99
CA ALA A 5 15.08 -15.05 -16.50
C ALA A 5 13.73 -14.71 -15.82
N PHE A 6 13.66 -13.55 -15.14
CA PHE A 6 12.41 -13.08 -14.55
C PHE A 6 11.37 -12.71 -15.62
N GLU A 7 11.78 -12.02 -16.68
CA GLU A 7 10.86 -11.64 -17.77
C GLU A 7 10.35 -12.86 -18.53
N THR A 8 11.23 -13.82 -18.82
CA THR A 8 10.84 -15.10 -19.43
C THR A 8 9.81 -15.85 -18.57
N ALA A 9 10.05 -15.94 -17.26
CA ALA A 9 9.10 -16.58 -16.34
C ALA A 9 7.77 -15.80 -16.22
N LEU A 10 7.81 -14.46 -16.24
CA LEU A 10 6.65 -13.59 -16.22
C LEU A 10 5.80 -13.76 -17.48
N ALA A 11 6.46 -13.82 -18.65
CA ALA A 11 5.81 -14.07 -19.94
C ALA A 11 5.16 -15.46 -19.98
N ALA A 12 5.90 -16.50 -19.57
CA ALA A 12 5.37 -17.87 -19.50
C ALA A 12 4.14 -17.96 -18.58
N ARG A 13 4.18 -17.32 -17.39
CA ARG A 13 3.05 -17.28 -16.48
C ARG A 13 1.84 -16.53 -17.07
N THR A 14 2.09 -15.47 -17.83
CA THR A 14 1.03 -14.72 -18.52
C THR A 14 0.38 -15.61 -19.58
N SER A 15 1.19 -16.36 -20.36
CA SER A 15 0.69 -17.31 -21.36
C SER A 15 -0.16 -18.41 -20.72
N ASP A 16 0.31 -19.04 -19.63
CA ASP A 16 -0.45 -20.07 -18.91
C ASP A 16 -1.86 -19.58 -18.52
N MET A 17 -1.98 -18.32 -18.06
CA MET A 17 -3.26 -17.75 -17.68
C MET A 17 -4.14 -17.39 -18.89
N ILE A 18 -3.55 -16.97 -20.00
CA ILE A 18 -4.25 -16.73 -21.26
C ILE A 18 -4.85 -18.04 -21.77
N ASP A 19 -4.08 -19.12 -21.74
CA ASP A 19 -4.49 -20.44 -22.22
C ASP A 19 -5.58 -21.05 -21.35
N ALA A 20 -5.55 -20.80 -20.02
CA ALA A 20 -6.58 -21.25 -19.10
C ALA A 20 -7.86 -20.40 -19.14
N CYS A 21 -7.83 -19.19 -19.73
CA CYS A 21 -8.97 -18.28 -19.73
C CYS A 21 -10.04 -18.70 -20.75
N THR A 22 -11.22 -19.10 -20.28
CA THR A 22 -12.38 -19.44 -21.13
C THR A 22 -13.12 -18.23 -21.69
N ARG A 23 -12.70 -17.00 -21.35
CA ARG A 23 -13.35 -15.74 -21.77
C ARG A 23 -14.83 -15.64 -21.37
N CYS A 24 -15.23 -16.26 -20.27
CA CYS A 24 -16.62 -16.34 -19.81
C CYS A 24 -17.22 -14.97 -19.38
N GLY A 25 -16.40 -13.95 -19.14
CA GLY A 25 -16.83 -12.60 -18.75
C GLY A 25 -17.15 -12.40 -17.26
N LYS A 26 -17.22 -13.44 -16.43
CA LYS A 26 -17.59 -13.31 -15.00
C LYS A 26 -16.74 -12.33 -14.22
N CYS A 27 -15.45 -12.23 -14.54
CA CYS A 27 -14.53 -11.28 -13.91
C CYS A 27 -14.87 -9.80 -14.22
N VAL A 28 -15.54 -9.53 -15.34
CA VAL A 28 -16.03 -8.20 -15.73
C VAL A 28 -17.35 -7.90 -15.04
N GLU A 29 -18.28 -8.88 -15.00
CA GLU A 29 -19.61 -8.75 -14.38
C GLU A 29 -19.53 -8.35 -12.91
N VAL A 30 -18.62 -8.93 -12.14
CA VAL A 30 -18.47 -8.64 -10.70
C VAL A 30 -17.62 -7.41 -10.41
N CYS A 31 -17.02 -6.80 -11.43
CA CYS A 31 -16.06 -5.72 -11.22
C CYS A 31 -16.76 -4.41 -10.84
N PRO A 32 -16.49 -3.82 -9.65
CA PRO A 32 -17.22 -2.65 -9.15
C PRO A 32 -16.87 -1.35 -9.90
N VAL A 33 -15.87 -1.38 -10.79
CA VAL A 33 -15.39 -0.18 -11.49
C VAL A 33 -15.68 -0.17 -12.99
N THR A 34 -16.43 -1.12 -13.54
CA THR A 34 -16.78 -1.13 -14.97
C THR A 34 -17.51 0.14 -15.39
N GLY A 35 -18.53 0.57 -14.63
CA GLY A 35 -19.25 1.82 -14.86
C GLY A 35 -18.33 3.05 -14.75
N PRO A 36 -17.71 3.31 -13.61
CA PRO A 36 -16.79 4.44 -13.44
C PRO A 36 -15.60 4.47 -14.42
N ALA A 37 -15.14 3.31 -14.88
CA ALA A 37 -14.06 3.21 -15.87
C ALA A 37 -14.51 3.50 -17.32
N GLY A 38 -15.81 3.60 -17.56
CA GLY A 38 -16.35 3.85 -18.90
C GLY A 38 -16.35 2.61 -19.82
N VAL A 39 -16.51 1.42 -19.24
CA VAL A 39 -16.64 0.17 -20.02
C VAL A 39 -17.95 0.17 -20.83
N GLY A 40 -18.98 0.88 -20.34
CA GLY A 40 -20.28 1.00 -21.01
C GLY A 40 -21.05 -0.33 -21.03
N ASP A 41 -21.85 -0.50 -22.08
CA ASP A 41 -22.72 -1.68 -22.28
C ASP A 41 -22.02 -2.82 -23.05
N ALA A 42 -20.67 -2.80 -23.12
CA ALA A 42 -19.91 -3.83 -23.81
C ALA A 42 -20.13 -5.20 -23.15
N ALA A 43 -20.37 -6.23 -23.96
CA ALA A 43 -20.57 -7.57 -23.43
C ALA A 43 -19.33 -8.03 -22.61
N PRO A 44 -19.50 -8.58 -21.41
CA PRO A 44 -18.40 -8.98 -20.56
C PRO A 44 -17.38 -9.91 -21.24
N GLN A 45 -17.86 -10.79 -22.12
CA GLN A 45 -17.04 -11.71 -22.91
C GLN A 45 -16.13 -10.95 -23.89
N ASP A 46 -16.65 -9.89 -24.52
CA ASP A 46 -15.89 -9.06 -25.46
C ASP A 46 -14.83 -8.23 -24.72
N VAL A 47 -15.14 -7.77 -23.51
CA VAL A 47 -14.20 -7.00 -22.67
C VAL A 47 -13.01 -7.86 -22.27
N ILE A 48 -13.23 -9.05 -21.70
CA ILE A 48 -12.13 -9.97 -21.36
C ILE A 48 -11.44 -10.51 -22.62
N GLY A 49 -12.20 -10.79 -23.70
CA GLY A 49 -11.65 -11.17 -25.00
C GLY A 49 -10.66 -10.15 -25.53
N GLY A 50 -11.00 -8.85 -25.46
CA GLY A 50 -10.10 -7.78 -25.85
C GLY A 50 -8.88 -7.61 -24.95
N VAL A 51 -8.97 -7.93 -23.65
CA VAL A 51 -7.80 -8.00 -22.74
C VAL A 51 -6.84 -9.10 -23.21
N ILE A 52 -7.36 -10.28 -23.53
CA ILE A 52 -6.56 -11.40 -24.06
C ILE A 52 -5.94 -11.04 -25.40
N ASP A 53 -6.70 -10.41 -26.30
CA ASP A 53 -6.18 -9.93 -27.59
C ASP A 53 -4.99 -8.97 -27.41
N ILE A 54 -5.07 -7.99 -26.49
CA ILE A 54 -3.96 -7.08 -26.17
C ILE A 54 -2.72 -7.85 -25.73
N LEU A 55 -2.90 -8.84 -24.86
CA LEU A 55 -1.79 -9.64 -24.33
C LEU A 55 -1.16 -10.54 -25.40
N GLN A 56 -1.91 -10.93 -26.43
CA GLN A 56 -1.45 -11.70 -27.59
C GLN A 56 -0.91 -10.81 -28.72
N GLY A 57 -0.87 -9.50 -28.55
CA GLY A 57 -0.28 -8.58 -29.53
C GLY A 57 -1.28 -7.76 -30.32
N GLY A 58 -2.60 -7.98 -30.17
CA GLY A 58 -3.68 -7.23 -30.82
C GLY A 58 -3.98 -5.89 -30.14
N GLU A 59 -4.90 -5.11 -30.68
CA GLU A 59 -5.25 -3.76 -30.20
C GLU A 59 -6.27 -3.77 -29.06
N GLY A 60 -7.04 -4.84 -28.91
CA GLY A 60 -8.18 -4.91 -28.01
C GLY A 60 -9.35 -4.02 -28.40
N THR A 61 -10.26 -3.80 -27.46
CA THR A 61 -11.40 -2.88 -27.64
C THR A 61 -11.24 -1.65 -26.72
N ALA A 62 -11.97 -0.57 -27.01
CA ALA A 62 -12.01 0.60 -26.14
C ALA A 62 -12.46 0.22 -24.72
N ALA A 63 -13.44 -0.68 -24.58
CA ALA A 63 -13.94 -1.17 -23.31
C ALA A 63 -12.88 -1.99 -22.53
N SER A 64 -12.13 -2.87 -23.20
CA SER A 64 -11.05 -3.64 -22.57
C SER A 64 -9.90 -2.75 -22.09
N LEU A 65 -9.54 -1.73 -22.87
CA LEU A 65 -8.55 -0.72 -22.47
C LEU A 65 -9.03 0.11 -21.28
N ALA A 66 -10.30 0.54 -21.28
CA ALA A 66 -10.91 1.29 -20.20
C ALA A 66 -10.91 0.46 -18.90
N TRP A 67 -11.33 -0.81 -18.98
CA TRP A 67 -11.33 -1.72 -17.84
C TRP A 67 -9.94 -1.96 -17.28
N ALA A 68 -8.95 -2.24 -18.14
CA ALA A 68 -7.58 -2.46 -17.70
C ALA A 68 -6.98 -1.22 -17.03
N LYS A 69 -7.20 -0.01 -17.58
CA LYS A 69 -6.72 1.27 -17.01
C LYS A 69 -7.43 1.62 -15.70
N GLY A 70 -8.75 1.38 -15.62
CA GLY A 70 -9.58 1.72 -14.46
C GLY A 70 -9.50 0.74 -13.30
N CYS A 71 -8.75 -0.36 -13.40
CA CYS A 71 -8.69 -1.39 -12.38
C CYS A 71 -8.26 -0.83 -11.01
N ALA A 72 -9.20 -0.85 -10.05
CA ALA A 72 -9.01 -0.41 -8.67
C ALA A 72 -8.41 -1.49 -7.75
N LEU A 73 -8.04 -2.64 -8.27
CA LEU A 73 -7.47 -3.77 -7.53
C LEU A 73 -8.43 -4.34 -6.46
N SER A 74 -9.74 -4.40 -6.72
CA SER A 74 -10.73 -4.95 -5.76
C SER A 74 -10.49 -6.42 -5.44
N GLY A 75 -10.13 -7.22 -6.43
CA GLY A 75 -9.90 -8.66 -6.27
C GLY A 75 -11.13 -9.53 -6.51
N ASP A 76 -12.33 -8.95 -6.62
CA ASP A 76 -13.59 -9.69 -6.82
C ASP A 76 -13.53 -10.61 -8.05
N CYS A 77 -12.84 -10.16 -9.09
CA CYS A 77 -12.62 -10.92 -10.31
C CYS A 77 -11.81 -12.22 -10.08
N ILE A 78 -11.00 -12.31 -9.03
CA ILE A 78 -10.22 -13.51 -8.70
C ILE A 78 -11.15 -14.58 -8.15
N GLU A 79 -12.02 -14.21 -7.21
CA GLU A 79 -12.99 -15.12 -6.58
C GLU A 79 -14.07 -15.59 -7.55
N ALA A 80 -14.49 -14.72 -8.48
CA ALA A 80 -15.51 -15.04 -9.46
C ALA A 80 -14.98 -15.90 -10.63
N CYS A 81 -13.66 -16.10 -10.74
CA CYS A 81 -13.10 -16.84 -11.87
C CYS A 81 -13.28 -18.34 -11.71
N PRO A 82 -14.07 -19.02 -12.58
CA PRO A 82 -14.27 -20.46 -12.50
C PRO A 82 -13.01 -21.28 -12.80
N GLU A 83 -12.06 -20.69 -13.54
CA GLU A 83 -10.79 -21.33 -13.89
C GLU A 83 -9.69 -21.10 -12.86
N ALA A 84 -10.03 -20.46 -11.72
CA ALA A 84 -9.09 -20.13 -10.64
C ALA A 84 -7.81 -19.39 -11.08
N ILE A 85 -7.87 -18.66 -12.22
CA ILE A 85 -6.80 -17.75 -12.62
C ILE A 85 -6.93 -16.40 -11.92
N ASN A 86 -5.92 -15.55 -12.04
CA ASN A 86 -5.93 -14.19 -11.50
C ASN A 86 -6.17 -13.14 -12.60
N PRO A 87 -7.43 -12.71 -12.87
CA PRO A 87 -7.71 -11.68 -13.88
C PRO A 87 -7.09 -10.32 -13.52
N ARG A 88 -6.94 -9.99 -12.23
CA ARG A 88 -6.26 -8.77 -11.77
C ARG A 88 -4.79 -8.73 -12.22
N PHE A 89 -4.10 -9.87 -12.23
CA PHE A 89 -2.77 -9.98 -12.79
C PHE A 89 -2.78 -9.77 -14.32
N LEU A 90 -3.74 -10.37 -15.06
CA LEU A 90 -3.87 -10.15 -16.50
C LEU A 90 -4.08 -8.66 -16.83
N LEU A 91 -4.92 -7.95 -16.06
CA LEU A 91 -5.08 -6.50 -16.20
C LEU A 91 -3.79 -5.72 -15.92
N ALA A 92 -2.99 -6.15 -14.96
CA ALA A 92 -1.68 -5.54 -14.72
C ALA A 92 -0.74 -5.75 -15.92
N MET A 93 -0.70 -6.95 -16.50
CA MET A 93 0.11 -7.25 -17.69
C MET A 93 -0.42 -6.53 -18.93
N THR A 94 -1.73 -6.36 -19.05
CA THR A 94 -2.34 -5.54 -20.12
C THR A 94 -1.85 -4.10 -20.05
N ARG A 95 -1.84 -3.48 -18.86
CA ARG A 95 -1.27 -2.13 -18.68
C ARG A 95 0.22 -2.07 -19.06
N VAL A 96 1.01 -3.10 -18.72
CA VAL A 96 2.41 -3.23 -19.14
C VAL A 96 2.52 -3.29 -20.66
N ALA A 97 1.70 -4.12 -21.34
CA ALA A 97 1.69 -4.25 -22.79
C ALA A 97 1.33 -2.93 -23.48
N VAL A 98 0.28 -2.25 -22.99
CA VAL A 98 -0.13 -0.94 -23.51
C VAL A 98 0.98 0.12 -23.32
N ALA A 99 1.58 0.19 -22.15
CA ALA A 99 2.68 1.13 -21.88
C ALA A 99 3.89 0.87 -22.78
N ARG A 100 4.22 -0.39 -23.06
CA ARG A 100 5.32 -0.77 -23.95
C ARG A 100 5.09 -0.37 -25.40
N ARG A 101 3.85 -0.40 -25.85
CA ARG A 101 3.48 0.03 -27.22
C ARG A 101 3.47 1.54 -27.37
N ALA A 102 2.93 2.23 -26.35
CA ALA A 102 2.73 3.68 -26.41
C ALA A 102 4.00 4.51 -26.18
N VAL A 103 4.98 3.98 -25.44
CA VAL A 103 6.14 4.76 -24.98
C VAL A 103 7.43 3.95 -25.11
N GLU A 104 8.46 4.57 -25.67
CA GLU A 104 9.78 3.99 -25.82
C GLU A 104 10.43 3.62 -24.46
N LEU A 105 11.25 2.56 -24.44
CA LEU A 105 11.88 2.04 -23.22
C LEU A 105 12.65 3.11 -22.44
N ARG A 106 13.40 3.96 -23.17
CA ARG A 106 14.20 5.03 -22.56
C ARG A 106 13.33 6.01 -21.76
N GLU A 107 12.19 6.41 -22.33
CA GLU A 107 11.28 7.35 -21.66
C GLU A 107 10.51 6.68 -20.51
N ARG A 108 10.11 5.42 -20.65
CA ARG A 108 9.51 4.62 -19.55
C ARG A 108 10.47 4.49 -18.35
N ARG A 109 11.76 4.24 -18.62
CA ARG A 109 12.82 4.19 -17.59
C ARG A 109 13.00 5.54 -16.90
N LYS A 110 13.05 6.61 -17.67
CA LYS A 110 13.15 7.98 -17.13
C LYS A 110 11.99 8.28 -16.20
N THR A 111 10.76 8.06 -16.65
CA THR A 111 9.54 8.22 -15.82
C THR A 111 9.59 7.36 -14.55
N GLY A 112 10.00 6.10 -14.66
CA GLY A 112 10.16 5.20 -13.51
C GLY A 112 11.20 5.69 -12.49
N ILE A 113 12.33 6.22 -12.97
CA ILE A 113 13.39 6.80 -12.12
C ILE A 113 12.89 8.07 -11.42
N GLU A 114 12.20 8.95 -12.12
CA GLU A 114 11.65 10.20 -11.56
C GLU A 114 10.61 9.92 -10.48
N HIS A 115 9.67 9.00 -10.73
CA HIS A 115 8.69 8.59 -9.72
C HIS A 115 9.35 7.92 -8.52
N PHE A 116 10.34 7.05 -8.75
CA PHE A 116 11.07 6.39 -7.66
C PHE A 116 11.86 7.39 -6.82
N ARG A 117 12.51 8.37 -7.46
CA ARG A 117 13.24 9.45 -6.78
C ARG A 117 12.32 10.26 -5.89
N LEU A 118 11.15 10.66 -6.38
CA LEU A 118 10.15 11.38 -5.56
C LEU A 118 9.74 10.59 -4.31
N VAL A 119 9.57 9.26 -4.45
CA VAL A 119 9.28 8.39 -3.29
C VAL A 119 10.48 8.34 -2.36
N ALA A 120 11.70 8.17 -2.87
CA ALA A 120 12.91 8.05 -2.08
C ALA A 120 13.22 9.34 -1.31
N ASP A 121 13.12 10.49 -1.98
CA ASP A 121 13.32 11.81 -1.37
C ASP A 121 12.22 12.09 -0.34
N GLY A 122 10.96 11.74 -0.66
CA GLY A 122 9.85 11.85 0.27
C GLY A 122 10.05 11.03 1.54
N VAL A 123 10.50 9.79 1.42
CA VAL A 123 10.83 8.93 2.57
C VAL A 123 12.00 9.52 3.35
N LYS A 124 13.11 9.88 2.66
CA LYS A 124 14.30 10.44 3.30
C LYS A 124 13.97 11.67 4.13
N VAL A 125 13.31 12.65 3.54
CA VAL A 125 13.01 13.92 4.22
C VAL A 125 12.00 13.70 5.34
N LEU A 126 10.84 13.11 5.02
CA LEU A 126 9.72 13.03 5.96
C LEU A 126 9.97 12.08 7.13
N SER A 127 10.77 11.01 6.96
CA SER A 127 11.18 10.19 8.11
C SER A 127 12.19 10.94 8.98
N SER A 128 13.16 11.62 8.37
CA SER A 128 14.25 12.29 9.08
C SER A 128 13.78 13.45 9.96
N VAL A 129 12.71 14.17 9.57
CA VAL A 129 12.16 15.28 10.38
C VAL A 129 11.20 14.82 11.48
N GLN A 130 10.89 13.53 11.55
CA GLN A 130 9.94 12.97 12.52
C GLN A 130 10.57 11.99 13.50
N LEU A 131 11.73 11.39 13.17
CA LEU A 131 12.29 10.25 13.89
C LEU A 131 13.63 10.60 14.55
N THR A 132 13.84 10.06 15.74
CA THR A 132 15.14 9.96 16.40
C THR A 132 16.04 8.93 15.71
N ASP A 133 17.33 8.91 16.06
CA ASP A 133 18.28 7.92 15.54
C ASP A 133 17.89 6.49 15.96
N ASP A 134 17.43 6.31 17.19
CA ASP A 134 17.00 5.00 17.71
C ASP A 134 15.77 4.49 16.98
N GLU A 135 14.79 5.35 16.71
CA GLU A 135 13.59 4.98 15.92
C GLU A 135 13.93 4.65 14.47
N LEU A 136 14.85 5.42 13.85
CA LEU A 136 15.37 5.09 12.52
C LEU A 136 16.05 3.73 12.51
N ALA A 137 16.88 3.45 13.52
CA ALA A 137 17.57 2.17 13.68
C ALA A 137 16.57 1.02 13.87
N ARG A 138 15.57 1.20 14.71
CA ARG A 138 14.50 0.22 14.96
C ARG A 138 13.71 -0.09 13.69
N LEU A 139 13.48 0.91 12.83
CA LEU A 139 12.84 0.75 11.54
C LEU A 139 13.79 0.24 10.43
N GLY A 140 15.00 -0.17 10.76
CA GLY A 140 15.98 -0.69 9.79
C GLY A 140 16.44 0.36 8.77
N GLN A 141 16.37 1.64 9.12
CA GLN A 141 16.77 2.75 8.25
C GLN A 141 18.22 3.16 8.50
N LYS A 142 18.75 4.03 7.65
CA LYS A 142 20.10 4.58 7.83
C LYS A 142 20.17 5.52 9.00
N VAL A 143 21.18 5.29 9.86
CA VAL A 143 21.61 6.22 10.89
C VAL A 143 23.03 6.67 10.54
N GLY A 144 23.21 7.92 10.21
CA GLY A 144 24.44 8.41 9.59
C GLY A 144 24.74 7.67 8.27
N ALA A 145 25.94 7.09 8.17
CA ALA A 145 26.35 6.33 6.96
C ALA A 145 25.95 4.84 6.97
N ARG A 146 25.48 4.31 8.10
CA ARG A 146 25.21 2.87 8.26
C ARG A 146 23.73 2.55 8.16
N LEU A 147 23.39 1.46 7.45
CA LEU A 147 22.07 0.86 7.48
C LEU A 147 21.97 0.03 8.76
N ALA A 148 20.96 0.32 9.60
CA ALA A 148 20.72 -0.44 10.81
C ALA A 148 20.17 -1.84 10.51
N ASN A 149 20.43 -2.78 11.42
CA ASN A 149 19.97 -4.16 11.24
C ASN A 149 18.45 -4.31 11.42
N GLY A 150 17.83 -3.50 12.29
CA GLY A 150 16.38 -3.53 12.56
C GLY A 150 15.87 -4.89 13.06
N SER A 151 16.74 -5.75 13.63
CA SER A 151 16.38 -7.09 14.09
C SER A 151 16.24 -7.15 15.60
N THR A 152 15.22 -7.87 16.11
CA THR A 152 15.04 -8.23 17.52
C THR A 152 15.49 -9.67 17.82
N ALA A 153 15.86 -10.47 16.83
CA ALA A 153 16.45 -11.78 17.02
C ALA A 153 17.87 -11.66 17.57
N LYS A 154 18.30 -12.64 18.37
CA LYS A 154 19.66 -12.71 18.87
C LYS A 154 20.67 -12.85 17.72
N GLU A 155 21.90 -12.43 17.97
CA GLU A 155 22.97 -12.57 16.99
C GLU A 155 23.14 -14.05 16.58
N GLY A 156 23.16 -14.31 15.28
CA GLY A 156 23.23 -15.66 14.72
C GLY A 156 21.91 -16.40 14.64
N GLU A 157 20.81 -15.87 15.19
CA GLU A 157 19.48 -16.47 15.09
C GLU A 157 18.67 -15.84 13.96
N ARG A 158 17.83 -16.66 13.29
CA ARG A 158 16.84 -16.18 12.34
C ARG A 158 15.63 -15.64 13.11
N PRO A 159 15.05 -14.47 12.74
CA PRO A 159 13.82 -13.98 13.33
C PRO A 159 12.63 -14.87 12.98
N ASP A 160 11.55 -14.80 13.76
CA ASP A 160 10.30 -15.49 13.44
C ASP A 160 9.74 -14.95 12.13
N PHE A 161 9.75 -13.63 11.95
CA PHE A 161 9.25 -12.96 10.76
C PHE A 161 10.21 -11.90 10.22
N VAL A 162 10.12 -11.66 8.92
CA VAL A 162 10.57 -10.38 8.36
C VAL A 162 9.37 -9.45 8.27
N PHE A 163 9.44 -8.29 8.92
CA PHE A 163 8.42 -7.25 8.79
C PHE A 163 8.78 -6.32 7.64
N TYR A 164 8.06 -6.49 6.52
CA TYR A 164 8.25 -5.69 5.32
C TYR A 164 7.33 -4.47 5.33
N THR A 165 7.89 -3.32 5.66
CA THR A 165 7.15 -2.06 5.78
C THR A 165 6.73 -1.48 4.43
N GLY A 166 7.42 -1.81 3.34
CA GLY A 166 7.36 -1.04 2.09
C GLY A 166 8.11 0.29 2.22
N CYS A 167 7.86 1.21 1.28
CA CYS A 167 8.58 2.51 1.28
C CYS A 167 7.79 3.59 2.02
N ASN A 168 6.54 3.82 1.61
CA ASN A 168 5.79 5.03 1.91
C ASN A 168 5.25 5.12 3.35
N VAL A 169 5.17 4.02 4.11
CA VAL A 169 4.81 4.10 5.54
C VAL A 169 5.82 4.90 6.34
N LEU A 170 7.06 4.93 5.89
CA LEU A 170 8.12 5.72 6.53
C LEU A 170 7.93 7.24 6.42
N LYS A 171 6.96 7.72 5.61
CA LYS A 171 6.49 9.11 5.66
C LYS A 171 5.57 9.37 6.86
N THR A 172 4.91 8.33 7.37
CA THR A 172 4.05 8.34 8.56
C THR A 172 4.55 7.30 9.56
N PRO A 173 5.78 7.47 10.08
CA PRO A 173 6.54 6.40 10.73
C PRO A 173 5.94 5.92 12.05
N HIS A 174 5.15 6.74 12.74
CA HIS A 174 4.42 6.36 13.96
C HIS A 174 3.58 5.10 13.76
N ILE A 175 2.99 4.92 12.58
CA ILE A 175 2.19 3.73 12.25
C ILE A 175 3.06 2.46 12.29
N ALA A 176 4.26 2.53 11.71
CA ALA A 176 5.19 1.40 11.74
C ALA A 176 5.73 1.15 13.16
N LEU A 177 5.97 2.20 13.95
CA LEU A 177 6.41 2.07 15.36
C LEU A 177 5.33 1.39 16.19
N TYR A 178 4.05 1.75 16.07
CA TYR A 178 2.96 1.03 16.73
C TYR A 178 2.92 -0.45 16.33
N ALA A 179 3.14 -0.76 15.05
CA ALA A 179 3.18 -2.16 14.60
C ALA A 179 4.32 -2.93 15.28
N LEU A 180 5.51 -2.32 15.42
CA LEU A 180 6.64 -2.94 16.12
C LEU A 180 6.37 -3.13 17.61
N ASP A 181 5.78 -2.13 18.29
CA ASP A 181 5.42 -2.25 19.71
C ASP A 181 4.43 -3.37 19.98
N ILE A 182 3.44 -3.54 19.07
CA ILE A 182 2.49 -4.66 19.15
C ILE A 182 3.20 -6.00 18.95
N MET A 183 4.13 -6.10 18.01
CA MET A 183 4.92 -7.33 17.80
C MET A 183 5.80 -7.63 19.01
N ASP A 184 6.44 -6.62 19.61
CA ASP A 184 7.24 -6.76 20.84
C ASP A 184 6.38 -7.24 22.01
N ALA A 185 5.20 -6.66 22.20
CA ALA A 185 4.26 -7.03 23.26
C ALA A 185 3.71 -8.46 23.07
N LEU A 186 3.61 -8.92 21.82
CA LEU A 186 3.29 -10.30 21.48
C LEU A 186 4.49 -11.27 21.61
N GLY A 187 5.69 -10.77 21.93
CA GLY A 187 6.89 -11.58 22.07
C GLY A 187 7.34 -12.25 20.77
N VAL A 188 7.06 -11.61 19.63
CA VAL A 188 7.46 -12.09 18.30
C VAL A 188 8.79 -11.48 17.92
N THR A 189 9.75 -12.29 17.50
CA THR A 189 11.01 -11.79 16.96
C THR A 189 10.89 -11.44 15.48
N TYR A 190 11.45 -10.29 15.11
CA TYR A 190 11.35 -9.82 13.72
C TYR A 190 12.64 -9.15 13.25
N LYS A 191 12.76 -9.01 11.92
CA LYS A 191 13.71 -8.13 11.24
C LYS A 191 12.93 -7.17 10.37
N VAL A 192 13.16 -5.88 10.53
CA VAL A 192 12.48 -4.86 9.72
C VAL A 192 13.20 -4.68 8.40
N MET A 193 12.45 -4.76 7.32
CA MET A 193 12.92 -4.44 5.96
C MET A 193 11.95 -3.49 5.28
N GLY A 194 12.48 -2.47 4.64
CA GLY A 194 11.65 -1.49 3.92
C GLY A 194 12.45 -0.29 3.44
N GLY A 195 11.73 0.74 3.05
CA GLY A 195 12.32 1.91 2.43
C GLY A 195 12.75 1.69 0.97
N PRO A 196 13.34 2.72 0.34
CA PRO A 196 13.72 2.67 -1.07
C PRO A 196 14.74 1.58 -1.41
N ASN A 197 15.58 1.18 -0.45
CA ASN A 197 16.61 0.15 -0.64
C ASN A 197 16.03 -1.26 -0.82
N HIS A 198 14.77 -1.47 -0.45
CA HIS A 198 14.07 -2.75 -0.53
C HIS A 198 12.75 -2.58 -1.29
N CYS A 199 12.80 -1.92 -2.45
CA CYS A 199 11.61 -1.65 -3.27
C CYS A 199 11.01 -2.94 -3.86
N CYS A 200 9.67 -3.04 -3.84
CA CYS A 200 8.94 -4.15 -4.47
C CYS A 200 8.91 -4.10 -6.01
N GLY A 201 9.39 -3.03 -6.64
CA GLY A 201 9.43 -2.86 -8.09
C GLY A 201 8.10 -2.44 -8.75
N VAL A 202 7.04 -2.16 -7.97
CA VAL A 202 5.72 -1.84 -8.53
C VAL A 202 5.70 -0.57 -9.39
N ILE A 203 6.56 0.42 -9.08
CA ILE A 203 6.66 1.67 -9.85
C ILE A 203 7.13 1.36 -11.27
N GLN A 204 8.19 0.58 -11.40
CA GLN A 204 8.77 0.19 -12.68
C GLN A 204 7.84 -0.73 -13.47
N LEU A 205 7.16 -1.66 -12.79
CA LEU A 205 6.14 -2.48 -13.44
C LEU A 205 5.05 -1.61 -14.08
N ARG A 206 4.54 -0.62 -13.36
CA ARG A 206 3.49 0.28 -13.86
C ARG A 206 3.93 1.13 -15.03
N THR A 207 5.21 1.46 -15.15
CA THR A 207 5.75 2.13 -16.35
C THR A 207 6.08 1.17 -17.49
N GLY A 208 5.89 -0.14 -17.29
CA GLY A 208 6.17 -1.18 -18.30
C GLY A 208 7.63 -1.63 -18.36
N ASP A 209 8.47 -1.25 -17.38
CA ASP A 209 9.86 -1.72 -17.27
C ASP A 209 9.93 -2.95 -16.35
N THR A 210 9.63 -4.11 -16.91
CA THR A 210 9.61 -5.39 -16.16
C THR A 210 11.00 -5.87 -15.79
N GLU A 211 12.04 -5.52 -16.55
CA GLU A 211 13.43 -5.84 -16.23
C GLU A 211 13.85 -5.20 -14.92
N VAL A 212 13.68 -3.88 -14.80
CA VAL A 212 14.06 -3.15 -13.57
C VAL A 212 13.15 -3.53 -12.42
N SER A 213 11.84 -3.74 -12.66
CA SER A 213 10.89 -4.23 -11.66
C SER A 213 11.33 -5.57 -11.08
N GLY A 214 11.65 -6.54 -11.94
CA GLY A 214 12.12 -7.86 -11.52
C GLY A 214 13.43 -7.79 -10.75
N ARG A 215 14.40 -7.01 -11.22
CA ARG A 215 15.69 -6.83 -10.54
C ARG A 215 15.54 -6.23 -9.15
N GLN A 216 14.70 -5.21 -8.98
CA GLN A 216 14.42 -4.59 -7.67
C GLN A 216 13.74 -5.59 -6.73
N ALA A 217 12.71 -6.28 -7.19
CA ALA A 217 11.99 -7.24 -6.38
C ALA A 217 12.86 -8.44 -5.97
N THR A 218 13.69 -8.95 -6.88
CA THR A 218 14.55 -10.10 -6.61
C THR A 218 15.77 -9.78 -5.75
N SER A 219 16.25 -8.53 -5.76
CA SER A 219 17.41 -8.12 -4.96
C SER A 219 17.21 -8.26 -3.44
N SER A 220 15.98 -8.30 -2.97
CA SER A 220 15.63 -8.43 -1.55
C SER A 220 15.11 -9.81 -1.16
N LEU A 221 14.90 -10.72 -2.12
CA LEU A 221 14.24 -12.01 -1.89
C LEU A 221 14.92 -12.87 -0.81
N ASP A 222 16.22 -13.03 -0.88
CA ASP A 222 16.94 -13.91 0.03
C ASP A 222 16.88 -13.38 1.47
N ARG A 223 16.90 -12.03 1.62
CA ARG A 223 16.74 -11.38 2.94
C ARG A 223 15.31 -11.47 3.45
N LEU A 224 14.30 -11.38 2.57
CA LEU A 224 12.91 -11.58 2.94
C LEU A 224 12.65 -13.03 3.38
N ALA A 225 13.35 -14.00 2.79
CA ALA A 225 13.27 -15.40 3.16
C ALA A 225 13.99 -15.76 4.48
N GLU A 226 14.60 -14.81 5.19
CA GLU A 226 15.24 -15.04 6.48
C GLU A 226 14.25 -15.31 7.62
N GLY A 227 12.99 -14.89 7.51
CA GLY A 227 11.95 -15.20 8.52
C GLY A 227 11.65 -16.70 8.59
N LYS A 228 11.65 -17.28 9.81
CA LYS A 228 11.34 -18.71 10.02
C LYS A 228 9.93 -19.07 9.58
N THR A 229 8.96 -18.17 9.85
CA THR A 229 7.53 -18.37 9.59
C THR A 229 7.10 -17.68 8.30
N GLY A 230 7.78 -16.59 7.89
CA GLY A 230 7.46 -15.88 6.66
C GLY A 230 7.66 -14.37 6.76
N VAL A 231 6.94 -13.66 5.89
CA VAL A 231 7.00 -12.20 5.78
C VAL A 231 5.68 -11.57 6.19
N ILE A 232 5.72 -10.60 7.08
CA ILE A 232 4.57 -9.76 7.41
C ILE A 232 4.68 -8.49 6.58
N SER A 233 3.68 -8.16 5.77
CA SER A 233 3.66 -6.96 4.94
C SER A 233 2.77 -5.88 5.54
N TRP A 234 3.25 -4.63 5.50
CA TRP A 234 2.41 -3.48 5.84
C TRP A 234 1.75 -2.85 4.61
N CYS A 235 2.52 -2.55 3.56
CA CYS A 235 2.02 -1.80 2.41
C CYS A 235 1.12 -2.65 1.49
N PRO A 236 -0.15 -2.28 1.23
CA PRO A 236 -1.07 -3.07 0.43
C PRO A 236 -0.62 -3.21 -1.04
N SER A 237 -0.09 -2.14 -1.65
CA SER A 237 0.43 -2.19 -3.01
C SER A 237 1.64 -3.12 -3.14
N CYS A 238 2.52 -3.13 -2.13
CA CYS A 238 3.66 -4.05 -2.10
C CYS A 238 3.19 -5.49 -1.89
N HIS A 239 2.20 -5.71 -1.01
CA HIS A 239 1.61 -7.02 -0.79
C HIS A 239 1.10 -7.63 -2.10
N VAL A 240 0.24 -6.89 -2.82
CA VAL A 240 -0.29 -7.34 -4.12
C VAL A 240 0.84 -7.54 -5.14
N GLN A 241 1.83 -6.65 -5.21
CA GLN A 241 2.97 -6.80 -6.11
C GLN A 241 3.75 -8.08 -5.83
N PHE A 242 4.02 -8.40 -4.56
CA PHE A 242 4.73 -9.62 -4.21
C PHE A 242 3.88 -10.86 -4.42
N THR A 243 2.67 -10.90 -3.87
CA THR A 243 1.84 -12.11 -3.86
C THR A 243 1.24 -12.47 -5.21
N GLU A 244 1.00 -11.49 -6.07
CA GLU A 244 0.37 -11.74 -7.38
C GLU A 244 1.34 -11.66 -8.57
N THR A 245 2.46 -10.97 -8.43
CA THR A 245 3.42 -10.83 -9.52
C THR A 245 4.76 -11.49 -9.18
N THR A 246 5.44 -11.03 -8.13
CA THR A 246 6.84 -11.39 -7.90
C THR A 246 7.00 -12.85 -7.43
N ILE A 247 6.35 -13.22 -6.32
CA ILE A 247 6.47 -14.56 -5.73
C ILE A 247 6.06 -15.66 -6.71
N PRO A 248 4.90 -15.60 -7.39
CA PRO A 248 4.52 -16.63 -8.35
C PRO A 248 5.44 -16.67 -9.59
N THR A 249 6.02 -15.54 -9.99
CA THR A 249 6.99 -15.50 -11.10
C THR A 249 8.32 -16.16 -10.70
N ILE A 250 8.79 -15.91 -9.47
CA ILE A 250 9.98 -16.56 -8.92
C ILE A 250 9.74 -18.06 -8.72
N GLU A 251 8.57 -18.46 -8.23
CA GLU A 251 8.17 -19.84 -8.10
C GLU A 251 8.21 -20.57 -9.45
N LYS A 252 7.65 -19.96 -10.51
CA LYS A 252 7.77 -20.46 -11.89
C LYS A 252 9.23 -20.55 -12.35
N MET A 253 10.06 -19.58 -11.99
CA MET A 253 11.48 -19.52 -12.39
C MET A 253 12.36 -20.54 -11.65
N ARG A 254 12.13 -20.76 -10.35
CA ARG A 254 12.99 -21.56 -9.45
C ARG A 254 12.41 -22.92 -9.10
N GLY A 255 11.16 -23.20 -9.42
CA GLY A 255 10.42 -24.41 -9.03
C GLY A 255 10.02 -24.48 -7.54
N ALA A 256 10.24 -23.42 -6.78
CA ALA A 256 9.91 -23.35 -5.36
C ALA A 256 9.48 -21.92 -4.96
N ARG A 257 8.46 -21.87 -4.09
CA ARG A 257 7.98 -20.63 -3.50
C ARG A 257 8.99 -20.13 -2.45
N PRO A 258 9.45 -18.85 -2.53
CA PRO A 258 10.53 -18.39 -1.65
C PRO A 258 10.07 -18.15 -0.20
N PHE A 259 8.86 -17.69 0.05
CA PHE A 259 8.26 -17.46 1.36
C PHE A 259 6.76 -17.18 1.22
N GLU A 260 6.04 -17.27 2.34
CA GLU A 260 4.67 -16.78 2.46
C GLU A 260 4.67 -15.32 2.96
N MET A 261 3.71 -14.53 2.44
CA MET A 261 3.57 -13.12 2.82
C MET A 261 2.14 -12.84 3.31
N THR A 262 2.03 -12.39 4.56
CA THR A 262 0.76 -12.12 5.23
C THR A 262 0.62 -10.63 5.53
N PRO A 263 -0.53 -9.97 5.25
CA PRO A 263 -0.77 -8.60 5.68
C PRO A 263 -0.76 -8.48 7.21
N PHE A 264 -0.26 -7.36 7.74
CA PHE A 264 -0.15 -7.16 9.19
C PHE A 264 -1.47 -7.35 9.95
N MET A 265 -2.58 -6.86 9.40
CA MET A 265 -3.89 -7.03 10.02
C MET A 265 -4.31 -8.51 10.12
N LEU A 266 -4.00 -9.32 9.11
CA LEU A 266 -4.28 -10.76 9.12
C LEU A 266 -3.29 -11.54 10.01
N PHE A 267 -2.04 -11.05 10.11
CA PHE A 267 -1.09 -11.58 11.09
C PHE A 267 -1.60 -11.41 12.53
N LEU A 268 -2.28 -10.31 12.85
CA LEU A 268 -2.84 -10.10 14.19
C LEU A 268 -3.98 -11.06 14.55
N LYS A 269 -4.73 -11.55 13.57
CA LYS A 269 -5.92 -12.39 13.80
C LYS A 269 -5.68 -13.57 14.75
N PRO A 270 -4.70 -14.46 14.52
CA PRO A 270 -4.42 -15.59 15.44
C PRO A 270 -3.82 -15.14 16.78
N HIS A 271 -3.48 -13.87 16.94
CA HIS A 271 -2.87 -13.31 18.15
C HIS A 271 -3.85 -12.48 18.99
N LEU A 272 -5.11 -12.35 18.59
CA LEU A 272 -6.09 -11.48 19.27
C LEU A 272 -6.29 -11.85 20.75
N ASP A 273 -6.33 -13.13 21.12
CA ASP A 273 -6.46 -13.54 22.52
C ASP A 273 -5.24 -13.15 23.37
N ARG A 274 -4.06 -13.10 22.77
CA ARG A 274 -2.82 -12.63 23.43
C ARG A 274 -2.76 -11.11 23.51
N LEU A 275 -3.36 -10.41 22.55
CA LEU A 275 -3.41 -8.95 22.52
C LEU A 275 -4.47 -8.40 23.48
N ARG A 276 -5.62 -9.09 23.64
CA ARG A 276 -6.73 -8.64 24.48
C ARG A 276 -6.34 -8.19 25.89
N PRO A 277 -5.55 -8.94 26.69
CA PRO A 277 -5.16 -8.53 28.03
C PRO A 277 -4.21 -7.32 28.06
N LEU A 278 -3.64 -6.93 26.94
CA LEU A 278 -2.77 -5.77 26.82
C LEU A 278 -3.55 -4.46 26.56
N LEU A 279 -4.82 -4.56 26.17
CA LEU A 279 -5.73 -3.43 25.92
C LEU A 279 -6.36 -2.99 27.26
N THR A 280 -5.58 -2.33 28.11
CA THR A 280 -5.96 -2.04 29.51
C THR A 280 -6.59 -0.67 29.71
N ARG A 281 -6.35 0.28 28.80
CA ARG A 281 -6.86 1.66 28.90
C ARG A 281 -8.11 1.82 28.03
N PRO A 282 -9.24 2.28 28.61
CA PRO A 282 -10.43 2.56 27.81
C PRO A 282 -10.16 3.72 26.83
N VAL A 283 -10.65 3.57 25.60
CA VAL A 283 -10.66 4.61 24.56
C VAL A 283 -12.11 4.87 24.22
N ALA A 284 -12.75 5.81 24.95
CA ALA A 284 -14.14 6.18 24.72
C ALA A 284 -14.26 6.97 23.42
N MET A 285 -14.65 6.28 22.32
CA MET A 285 -14.66 6.85 20.98
C MET A 285 -15.66 6.12 20.08
N ARG A 286 -16.48 6.88 19.35
CA ARG A 286 -17.30 6.40 18.23
C ARG A 286 -16.46 6.46 16.96
N VAL A 287 -16.21 5.31 16.35
CA VAL A 287 -15.23 5.14 15.24
C VAL A 287 -15.92 4.59 14.02
N ALA A 288 -15.81 5.28 12.88
CA ALA A 288 -16.06 4.68 11.58
C ALA A 288 -14.74 4.19 10.97
N LEU A 289 -14.77 3.04 10.30
CA LEU A 289 -13.59 2.50 9.63
C LEU A 289 -13.66 2.77 8.13
N HIS A 290 -12.63 3.45 7.59
CA HIS A 290 -12.40 3.48 6.15
C HIS A 290 -12.06 2.08 5.67
N ARG A 291 -12.97 1.47 4.91
CA ARG A 291 -12.87 0.06 4.49
C ARG A 291 -11.82 -0.13 3.40
N HIS A 292 -11.13 -1.26 3.43
CA HIS A 292 -10.09 -1.59 2.47
C HIS A 292 -10.31 -2.99 1.88
N PRO A 293 -11.28 -3.17 0.95
CA PRO A 293 -11.68 -4.50 0.45
C PRO A 293 -10.68 -5.17 -0.48
N GLY A 294 -9.70 -4.44 -1.02
CA GLY A 294 -8.77 -4.95 -2.04
C GLY A 294 -7.82 -6.08 -1.58
N ILE A 295 -7.72 -6.30 -0.27
CA ILE A 295 -7.10 -7.50 0.32
C ILE A 295 -8.14 -8.13 1.24
N LYS A 296 -8.61 -9.32 0.86
CA LYS A 296 -9.67 -10.03 1.57
C LYS A 296 -9.36 -10.24 3.04
N GLY A 297 -10.35 -10.00 3.91
CA GLY A 297 -10.26 -10.21 5.35
C GLY A 297 -9.55 -9.08 6.13
N VAL A 298 -8.91 -8.13 5.47
CA VAL A 298 -8.19 -7.03 6.14
C VAL A 298 -9.14 -6.04 6.81
N THR A 299 -10.25 -5.68 6.16
CA THR A 299 -11.28 -4.82 6.75
C THR A 299 -11.90 -5.47 7.99
N GLU A 300 -12.28 -6.73 7.86
CA GLU A 300 -12.88 -7.52 8.94
C GLU A 300 -11.92 -7.66 10.13
N ALA A 301 -10.64 -7.93 9.87
CA ALA A 301 -9.62 -7.99 10.91
C ALA A 301 -9.43 -6.63 11.62
N GLY A 302 -9.52 -5.53 10.88
CA GLY A 302 -9.49 -4.18 11.47
C GLY A 302 -10.68 -3.89 12.37
N ILE A 303 -11.89 -4.28 11.95
CA ILE A 303 -13.12 -4.16 12.74
C ILE A 303 -13.02 -5.03 14.00
N GLU A 304 -12.58 -6.28 13.86
CA GLU A 304 -12.43 -7.21 14.98
C GLU A 304 -11.43 -6.68 16.02
N LEU A 305 -10.31 -6.14 15.57
CA LEU A 305 -9.30 -5.53 16.42
C LEU A 305 -9.84 -4.30 17.16
N LEU A 306 -10.54 -3.41 16.48
CA LEU A 306 -11.13 -2.21 17.10
C LEU A 306 -12.21 -2.55 18.13
N ARG A 307 -13.03 -3.59 17.87
CA ARG A 307 -14.07 -4.07 18.82
C ARG A 307 -13.49 -4.60 20.14
N MET A 308 -12.22 -4.98 20.13
CA MET A 308 -11.56 -5.46 21.36
C MET A 308 -11.11 -4.30 22.27
N VAL A 309 -10.96 -3.10 21.73
CA VAL A 309 -10.51 -1.93 22.50
C VAL A 309 -11.65 -1.46 23.42
N PRO A 310 -11.45 -1.46 24.76
CA PRO A 310 -12.48 -1.03 25.68
C PRO A 310 -12.94 0.40 25.41
N GLY A 311 -14.23 0.63 25.32
CA GLY A 311 -14.85 1.95 25.10
C GLY A 311 -14.98 2.38 23.64
N VAL A 312 -14.45 1.62 22.67
CA VAL A 312 -14.66 1.90 21.23
C VAL A 312 -16.02 1.37 20.79
N GLU A 313 -16.81 2.25 20.18
CA GLU A 313 -18.05 1.93 19.47
C GLU A 313 -17.82 2.03 17.96
N ILE A 314 -18.02 0.91 17.23
CA ILE A 314 -17.89 0.92 15.77
C ILE A 314 -19.20 1.38 15.14
N VAL A 315 -19.10 2.40 14.28
CA VAL A 315 -20.21 2.93 13.48
C VAL A 315 -20.02 2.49 12.03
N ASP A 316 -20.97 1.73 11.49
CA ASP A 316 -21.02 1.41 10.07
C ASP A 316 -21.67 2.58 9.31
N LEU A 317 -20.95 3.13 8.35
CA LEU A 317 -21.43 4.25 7.54
C LEU A 317 -22.29 3.81 6.35
N ASP A 318 -22.37 2.50 6.08
CA ASP A 318 -23.06 1.93 4.91
C ASP A 318 -22.62 2.61 3.58
N GLN A 319 -21.34 2.92 3.47
CA GLN A 319 -20.77 3.54 2.27
C GLN A 319 -20.04 2.51 1.41
N PRO A 320 -20.11 2.63 0.07
CA PRO A 320 -19.37 1.74 -0.81
C PRO A 320 -17.87 1.92 -0.61
N ALA A 321 -17.16 0.78 -0.56
CA ALA A 321 -15.72 0.74 -0.53
C ALA A 321 -15.21 -0.11 -1.70
N VAL A 322 -14.20 0.39 -2.42
CA VAL A 322 -13.73 -0.22 -3.67
C VAL A 322 -12.23 -0.39 -3.68
N GLY A 323 -11.80 -1.61 -3.82
CA GLY A 323 -10.42 -1.97 -4.14
C GLY A 323 -9.37 -1.61 -3.12
N LEU A 324 -8.15 -1.46 -3.61
CA LEU A 324 -7.05 -0.81 -2.90
C LEU A 324 -7.22 0.69 -3.05
N VAL A 325 -7.93 1.32 -2.13
CA VAL A 325 -8.11 2.78 -2.07
C VAL A 325 -6.78 3.53 -2.22
N GLY A 326 -6.76 4.82 -2.25
CA GLY A 326 -5.54 5.59 -2.46
C GLY A 326 -5.02 5.46 -3.90
N ASN A 327 -3.82 4.97 -4.08
CA ASN A 327 -3.15 4.99 -5.39
C ASN A 327 -3.86 4.23 -6.52
N ALA A 328 -4.62 3.16 -6.22
CA ALA A 328 -5.31 2.40 -7.26
C ALA A 328 -6.46 3.21 -7.88
N LEU A 329 -7.21 3.95 -7.08
CA LEU A 329 -8.30 4.82 -7.54
C LEU A 329 -7.82 6.11 -8.22
N ASN A 330 -6.53 6.42 -8.24
CA ASN A 330 -6.02 7.57 -9.00
C ASN A 330 -6.23 7.45 -10.51
N ALA A 331 -6.48 6.23 -11.02
CA ALA A 331 -6.91 6.02 -12.41
C ALA A 331 -8.33 6.56 -12.68
N LEU A 332 -9.15 6.73 -11.63
CA LEU A 332 -10.54 7.18 -11.67
C LEU A 332 -10.74 8.37 -10.71
N PRO A 333 -10.12 9.53 -10.98
CA PRO A 333 -10.00 10.61 -9.98
C PRO A 333 -11.35 11.20 -9.56
N GLU A 334 -12.32 11.34 -10.46
CA GLU A 334 -13.67 11.84 -10.12
C GLU A 334 -14.42 10.86 -9.23
N TYR A 335 -14.36 9.57 -9.58
CA TYR A 335 -14.98 8.51 -8.78
C TYR A 335 -14.33 8.42 -7.39
N LYS A 336 -13.00 8.51 -7.32
CA LYS A 336 -12.29 8.59 -6.05
C LYS A 336 -12.78 9.76 -5.19
N ARG A 337 -12.89 10.96 -5.78
CA ARG A 337 -13.39 12.14 -5.07
C ARG A 337 -14.82 11.98 -4.56
N SER A 338 -15.71 11.38 -5.38
CA SER A 338 -17.10 11.15 -4.97
C SER A 338 -17.21 10.19 -3.80
N LEU A 339 -16.47 9.06 -3.82
CA LEU A 339 -16.44 8.09 -2.71
C LEU A 339 -15.92 8.75 -1.43
N HIS A 340 -14.81 9.46 -1.52
CA HIS A 340 -14.19 10.10 -0.36
C HIS A 340 -15.09 11.20 0.25
N ARG A 341 -15.82 11.94 -0.58
CA ARG A 341 -16.76 12.96 -0.11
C ARG A 341 -17.94 12.31 0.59
N ALA A 342 -18.58 11.33 -0.04
CA ALA A 342 -19.73 10.61 0.52
C ALA A 342 -19.40 9.98 1.87
N GLU A 343 -18.23 9.35 2.00
CA GLU A 343 -17.79 8.75 3.25
C GLU A 343 -17.62 9.79 4.37
N ARG A 344 -17.02 10.96 4.08
CA ARG A 344 -16.85 12.02 5.08
C ARG A 344 -18.16 12.66 5.47
N GLU A 345 -19.07 12.88 4.54
CA GLU A 345 -20.41 13.38 4.79
C GLU A 345 -21.19 12.42 5.69
N ALA A 346 -21.11 11.11 5.39
CA ALA A 346 -21.73 10.07 6.22
C ALA A 346 -21.11 10.00 7.62
N ALA A 347 -19.78 10.09 7.75
CA ALA A 347 -19.09 10.09 9.03
C ALA A 347 -19.50 11.30 9.89
N ALA A 348 -19.58 12.49 9.29
CA ALA A 348 -20.04 13.71 9.98
C ALA A 348 -21.52 13.59 10.40
N ALA A 349 -22.39 13.10 9.51
CA ALA A 349 -23.81 12.89 9.80
C ALA A 349 -24.04 11.85 10.91
N ALA A 350 -23.22 10.81 10.96
CA ALA A 350 -23.27 9.80 12.01
C ALA A 350 -22.69 10.27 13.35
N GLY A 351 -22.06 11.46 13.39
CA GLY A 351 -21.46 12.03 14.60
C GLY A 351 -20.37 11.15 15.18
N VAL A 352 -19.49 10.61 14.34
CA VAL A 352 -18.32 9.85 14.81
C VAL A 352 -17.26 10.78 15.39
N ASP A 353 -16.52 10.29 16.39
CA ASP A 353 -15.37 11.01 16.94
C ASP A 353 -14.13 10.87 16.05
N ALA A 354 -14.03 9.73 15.31
CA ALA A 354 -12.94 9.49 14.40
C ALA A 354 -13.34 8.66 13.17
N LEU A 355 -12.72 8.99 12.05
CA LEU A 355 -12.59 8.13 10.87
C LEU A 355 -11.24 7.42 10.96
N ALA A 356 -11.28 6.12 11.27
CA ALA A 356 -10.08 5.29 11.35
C ALA A 356 -9.70 4.75 9.97
N VAL A 357 -8.41 4.71 9.68
CA VAL A 357 -7.85 4.13 8.46
C VAL A 357 -6.87 3.00 8.78
N ILE A 358 -6.82 1.98 7.93
CA ILE A 358 -5.90 0.85 8.14
C ILE A 358 -4.50 1.21 7.64
N TYR A 359 -4.39 1.75 6.43
CA TYR A 359 -3.11 1.93 5.78
C TYR A 359 -2.62 3.38 5.76
N HIS A 360 -1.30 3.49 5.66
CA HIS A 360 -0.57 4.75 5.62
C HIS A 360 -0.93 5.65 4.42
N VAL A 361 -1.39 5.08 3.30
CA VAL A 361 -1.77 5.87 2.12
C VAL A 361 -3.05 6.65 2.38
N ASP A 362 -4.05 6.00 2.97
CA ASP A 362 -5.33 6.61 3.31
C ASP A 362 -5.16 7.64 4.44
N TYR A 363 -4.31 7.31 5.41
CA TYR A 363 -3.92 8.26 6.46
C TYR A 363 -3.30 9.54 5.87
N ARG A 364 -2.35 9.41 4.93
CA ARG A 364 -1.74 10.59 4.30
C ARG A 364 -2.71 11.41 3.48
N GLU A 365 -3.66 10.76 2.81
CA GLU A 365 -4.68 11.47 2.02
C GLU A 365 -5.72 12.17 2.89
N PHE A 366 -6.03 11.63 4.07
CA PHE A 366 -7.17 12.06 4.88
C PHE A 366 -6.82 12.94 6.07
N CYS A 367 -5.64 12.79 6.68
CA CYS A 367 -5.35 13.35 7.99
C CYS A 367 -5.51 14.89 8.09
N ALA A 368 -5.29 15.64 7.01
CA ALA A 368 -5.48 17.09 7.03
C ALA A 368 -6.96 17.52 7.01
N HIS A 369 -7.87 16.61 6.66
CA HIS A 369 -9.31 16.92 6.65
C HIS A 369 -9.92 17.09 8.04
N GLU A 370 -9.19 16.79 9.11
CA GLU A 370 -9.57 17.20 10.47
C GLU A 370 -9.84 18.72 10.60
N ARG A 371 -9.31 19.55 9.67
CA ARG A 371 -9.58 20.98 9.64
C ARG A 371 -11.02 21.33 9.24
N ASP A 372 -11.60 20.48 8.38
CA ASP A 372 -12.86 20.78 7.68
C ASP A 372 -14.04 19.95 8.19
N TRP A 373 -13.75 18.86 8.93
CA TRP A 373 -14.73 17.88 9.38
C TRP A 373 -14.73 17.74 10.89
N PRO A 374 -15.89 17.47 11.53
CA PRO A 374 -16.03 17.44 12.98
C PRO A 374 -15.52 16.13 13.63
N PHE A 375 -14.61 15.42 12.98
CA PHE A 375 -14.04 14.16 13.47
C PHE A 375 -12.53 14.10 13.21
N ARG A 376 -11.84 13.30 14.01
CA ARG A 376 -10.42 13.04 13.83
C ARG A 376 -10.19 12.01 12.72
N VAL A 377 -9.00 12.05 12.10
CA VAL A 377 -8.51 10.98 11.23
C VAL A 377 -7.37 10.27 11.93
N VAL A 378 -7.51 8.98 12.21
CA VAL A 378 -6.54 8.19 12.97
C VAL A 378 -6.22 6.87 12.26
N ASN A 379 -5.02 6.34 12.49
CA ASN A 379 -4.76 4.96 12.09
C ASN A 379 -5.33 3.99 13.13
N VAL A 380 -5.80 2.82 12.70
CA VAL A 380 -6.30 1.77 13.61
C VAL A 380 -5.31 1.48 14.73
N LEU A 381 -4.00 1.47 14.42
CA LEU A 381 -2.96 1.19 15.40
C LEU A 381 -2.75 2.33 16.42
N GLU A 382 -3.14 3.57 16.12
CA GLU A 382 -3.15 4.65 17.11
C GLU A 382 -4.18 4.37 18.22
N ILE A 383 -5.36 3.85 17.85
CA ILE A 383 -6.42 3.51 18.80
C ILE A 383 -5.98 2.32 19.68
N VAL A 384 -5.43 1.28 19.06
CA VAL A 384 -4.89 0.10 19.75
C VAL A 384 -3.75 0.49 20.68
N GLY A 385 -2.79 1.28 20.17
CA GLY A 385 -1.66 1.79 20.94
C GLY A 385 -2.08 2.62 22.16
N ALA A 386 -3.06 3.50 21.98
CA ALA A 386 -3.63 4.28 23.10
C ALA A 386 -4.19 3.38 24.21
N SER A 387 -4.89 2.30 23.84
CA SER A 387 -5.39 1.30 24.78
C SER A 387 -4.26 0.51 25.46
N MET A 388 -3.17 0.26 24.78
CA MET A 388 -1.95 -0.36 25.34
C MET A 388 -1.12 0.61 26.17
N GLY A 389 -1.43 1.92 26.17
CA GLY A 389 -0.66 2.95 26.84
C GLY A 389 0.57 3.42 26.09
N LEU A 390 0.62 3.16 24.80
CA LEU A 390 1.64 3.63 23.87
C LEU A 390 1.27 5.01 23.33
N ASP A 391 2.29 5.82 23.02
CA ASP A 391 2.10 7.13 22.39
C ASP A 391 3.26 7.41 21.44
N HIS A 392 2.95 7.58 20.16
CA HIS A 392 3.88 7.99 19.12
C HIS A 392 3.40 9.28 18.45
N ALA A 393 4.27 10.26 18.34
CA ALA A 393 3.95 11.54 17.74
C ALA A 393 3.48 11.43 16.28
N THR A 394 2.34 12.03 15.97
CA THR A 394 1.75 12.08 14.62
C THR A 394 2.34 13.24 13.79
N GLY A 395 3.67 13.28 13.64
CA GLY A 395 4.39 14.37 13.02
C GLY A 395 3.91 14.72 11.61
N PHE A 396 3.66 13.71 10.77
CA PHE A 396 3.15 13.94 9.41
C PHE A 396 1.83 14.71 9.40
N LYS A 397 0.86 14.32 10.24
CA LYS A 397 -0.44 14.99 10.33
C LYS A 397 -0.29 16.42 10.83
N ARG A 398 0.48 16.62 11.90
CA ARG A 398 0.76 17.94 12.47
C ARG A 398 1.32 18.89 11.41
N LEU A 399 2.30 18.43 10.62
CA LEU A 399 2.88 19.23 9.54
C LEU A 399 1.88 19.44 8.40
N LYS A 400 1.18 18.39 7.96
CA LYS A 400 0.27 18.49 6.82
C LYS A 400 -0.92 19.43 7.10
N ILE A 401 -1.41 19.50 8.31
CA ILE A 401 -2.48 20.42 8.72
C ILE A 401 -2.08 21.90 8.52
N MET A 402 -0.80 22.25 8.59
CA MET A 402 -0.33 23.62 8.35
C MET A 402 -0.61 24.11 6.94
N GLN A 403 -0.61 23.23 5.93
CA GLN A 403 -0.88 23.52 4.50
C GLN A 403 -0.02 24.63 3.89
N ASP A 404 1.08 24.99 4.52
CA ASP A 404 2.07 25.98 4.08
C ASP A 404 3.46 25.36 4.05
N ALA A 405 4.02 25.23 2.85
CA ALA A 405 5.30 24.56 2.66
C ALA A 405 6.47 25.31 3.31
N ASP A 406 6.43 26.62 3.32
CA ASP A 406 7.49 27.43 3.91
C ASP A 406 7.43 27.40 5.44
N ALA A 407 6.22 27.46 6.00
CA ALA A 407 5.99 27.28 7.44
C ALA A 407 6.41 25.87 7.91
N ILE A 408 6.10 24.81 7.14
CA ILE A 408 6.51 23.44 7.44
C ILE A 408 8.02 23.29 7.45
N VAL A 409 8.71 23.85 6.44
CA VAL A 409 10.18 23.81 6.38
C VAL A 409 10.81 24.59 7.52
N ALA A 410 10.25 25.75 7.88
CA ALA A 410 10.70 26.56 9.01
C ALA A 410 10.52 25.83 10.36
N ASP A 411 9.41 25.12 10.54
CA ASP A 411 9.13 24.30 11.73
C ASP A 411 10.13 23.13 11.89
N CYS A 412 10.57 22.57 10.76
CA CYS A 412 11.51 21.44 10.72
C CYS A 412 12.98 21.85 10.64
N LYS A 413 13.34 23.14 10.67
CA LYS A 413 14.68 23.66 10.37
C LYS A 413 15.81 22.98 11.15
N ASP A 414 15.62 22.74 12.45
CA ASP A 414 16.66 22.18 13.32
C ASP A 414 16.92 20.71 12.98
N MET A 415 15.86 19.94 12.71
CA MET A 415 15.98 18.55 12.26
C MET A 415 16.60 18.45 10.87
N LEU A 416 16.22 19.32 9.95
CA LEU A 416 16.81 19.38 8.61
C LEU A 416 18.32 19.66 8.68
N ALA A 417 18.72 20.61 9.51
CA ALA A 417 20.14 20.94 9.73
C ALA A 417 20.90 19.76 10.38
N ALA A 418 20.35 19.15 11.43
CA ALA A 418 20.94 17.98 12.10
C ALA A 418 21.10 16.76 11.16
N ARG A 419 20.22 16.62 10.18
CA ARG A 419 20.23 15.53 9.17
C ARG A 419 20.96 15.90 7.88
N ASN A 420 21.53 17.09 7.80
CA ASN A 420 22.18 17.62 6.58
C ASN A 420 21.26 17.49 5.33
N ILE A 421 20.00 17.92 5.48
CA ILE A 421 19.00 17.95 4.40
C ILE A 421 18.84 19.38 3.94
N ASP A 422 18.98 19.58 2.61
CA ASP A 422 18.79 20.88 1.97
C ASP A 422 17.33 21.36 2.16
N PRO A 423 17.08 22.55 2.71
CA PRO A 423 15.76 23.13 2.85
C PRO A 423 14.99 23.25 1.50
N ALA A 424 15.68 23.48 0.39
CA ALA A 424 15.06 23.53 -0.93
C ALA A 424 14.51 22.17 -1.34
N LEU A 425 15.26 21.07 -1.11
CA LEU A 425 14.77 19.72 -1.30
C LEU A 425 13.59 19.41 -0.36
N ALA A 426 13.67 19.81 0.91
CA ALA A 426 12.59 19.60 1.86
C ALA A 426 11.30 20.31 1.41
N ARG A 427 11.39 21.55 0.92
CA ARG A 427 10.27 22.30 0.36
C ARG A 427 9.64 21.60 -0.85
N GLU A 428 10.47 21.11 -1.77
CA GLU A 428 10.00 20.36 -2.93
C GLU A 428 9.25 19.09 -2.52
N VAL A 429 9.79 18.35 -1.56
CA VAL A 429 9.17 17.14 -1.01
C VAL A 429 7.85 17.46 -0.32
N VAL A 430 7.79 18.50 0.51
CA VAL A 430 6.55 18.93 1.17
C VAL A 430 5.47 19.23 0.12
N LEU A 431 5.79 19.99 -0.92
CA LEU A 431 4.83 20.30 -1.98
C LEU A 431 4.37 19.05 -2.73
N LYS A 432 5.30 18.20 -3.20
CA LYS A 432 4.98 17.10 -4.12
C LYS A 432 4.55 15.81 -3.43
N ALA A 433 5.09 15.51 -2.25
CA ALA A 433 4.93 14.22 -1.58
C ALA A 433 4.17 14.29 -0.24
N MET A 434 3.68 15.48 0.15
CA MET A 434 2.82 15.68 1.31
C MET A 434 1.55 16.45 0.95
N LEU A 435 1.66 17.71 0.51
CA LEU A 435 0.51 18.58 0.28
C LEU A 435 -0.29 18.18 -0.97
N ASN A 436 0.40 17.72 -2.01
CA ASN A 436 -0.25 17.27 -3.25
C ASN A 436 -0.93 15.88 -3.15
N GLU A 437 -0.65 15.13 -2.08
CA GLU A 437 -1.31 13.84 -1.80
C GLU A 437 -2.66 14.05 -1.11
N GLN A 438 -3.59 14.76 -1.77
CA GLN A 438 -4.87 15.13 -1.18
C GLN A 438 -5.99 15.14 -2.23
N PRO A 439 -6.88 14.11 -2.22
CA PRO A 439 -7.88 13.94 -3.28
C PRO A 439 -8.99 14.98 -3.25
N LEU A 440 -9.34 15.49 -2.07
CA LEU A 440 -10.30 16.57 -1.91
C LEU A 440 -9.59 17.87 -1.51
N PRO A 441 -10.01 19.04 -2.03
CA PRO A 441 -9.50 20.31 -1.54
C PRO A 441 -9.88 20.48 -0.07
N LEU A 442 -9.00 21.13 0.69
CA LEU A 442 -9.35 21.60 2.04
C LEU A 442 -10.13 22.90 1.94
N GLY A 443 -11.09 23.10 2.84
CA GLY A 443 -11.71 24.39 3.08
C GLY A 443 -10.66 25.44 3.49
N ARG A 444 -10.84 26.68 3.10
CA ARG A 444 -9.96 27.79 3.46
C ARG A 444 -10.14 28.24 4.91
#